data_14e1e8bf84d01428e95682045990740e
#
_entry.id   14e1e8bf84d01428e95682045990740e
#
_cell.length_a   1.000
_cell.length_b   1.000
_cell.length_c   1.000
_cell.angle_alpha   90.00
_cell.angle_beta   90.00
_cell.angle_gamma   90.00
#
_symmetry.space_group_name_H-M   'P 1'
#
loop_
_entity.id
_entity.type
_entity.pdbx_description
1 polymer ?
#
loop_
_entity_poly.entity_id
_entity_poly.type
_entity_poly.pdbx_seq_one_letter_code
_entity_poly.pdbx_strand_id
1 'polypeptide(L)'
;MFSRTPFRRMLALAGCFLFFLHAAPADSEPKWISLFNGRDLTGWQVRGKATWTVQDGVLTGVGGMGHIYTDAVATDFEAKGMFRITAQGATANSGFYFRANPPTDNPDGFPRGYEAQICNSGDAFTGWLWKPGKPTGKASELLVKDGEWFNYRIRAVGTHIQIWVNDKLVMTHDDAEYKTGHFALQGHNPGMKIEAKELFYRELGK
;
A
#
# COMPACT_ATOMS: atom_id res chain seq x y z
N MET A 1 74.25 3.65 -62.55
CA MET A 1 73.15 4.60 -62.82
C MET A 1 72.00 4.11 -62.02
N PHE A 2 71.85 4.62 -60.76
CA PHE A 2 70.83 4.11 -59.82
C PHE A 2 69.79 5.20 -59.63
N SER A 3 68.55 4.91 -60.03
CA SER A 3 67.37 5.78 -59.85
C SER A 3 66.80 5.60 -58.42
N ARG A 4 66.70 6.70 -57.68
CA ARG A 4 66.04 6.75 -56.36
C ARG A 4 64.62 7.23 -56.55
N THR A 5 63.64 6.40 -56.20
CA THR A 5 62.23 6.75 -56.09
C THR A 5 61.90 7.30 -54.69
N PRO A 6 61.15 8.40 -54.56
CA PRO A 6 60.83 8.97 -53.23
C PRO A 6 59.62 8.25 -52.61
N PHE A 7 59.78 7.90 -51.34
CA PHE A 7 58.74 7.29 -50.50
C PHE A 7 57.76 8.41 -50.02
N ARG A 8 56.53 8.37 -50.49
CA ARG A 8 55.43 9.23 -49.95
C ARG A 8 54.95 8.68 -48.61
N ARG A 9 55.16 9.44 -47.56
CA ARG A 9 54.54 9.18 -46.23
C ARG A 9 53.07 9.55 -46.29
N MET A 10 52.17 8.59 -46.12
CA MET A 10 50.75 8.77 -45.93
C MET A 10 50.52 9.06 -44.41
N LEU A 11 50.08 10.26 -44.06
CA LEU A 11 49.63 10.60 -42.72
C LEU A 11 48.19 10.06 -42.55
N ALA A 12 48.00 9.07 -41.68
CA ALA A 12 46.69 8.62 -41.29
C ALA A 12 46.19 9.52 -40.15
N LEU A 13 45.17 10.32 -40.43
CA LEU A 13 44.40 11.03 -39.37
C LEU A 13 43.48 10.03 -38.68
N ALA A 14 43.78 9.65 -37.42
CA ALA A 14 42.88 8.93 -36.56
C ALA A 14 41.85 9.92 -35.97
N GLY A 15 40.63 9.89 -36.53
CA GLY A 15 39.52 10.64 -35.99
C GLY A 15 39.00 9.95 -34.70
N CYS A 16 39.22 10.59 -33.56
CA CYS A 16 38.65 10.15 -32.28
C CYS A 16 37.16 10.53 -32.25
N PHE A 17 36.25 9.57 -32.51
CA PHE A 17 34.83 9.76 -32.30
C PHE A 17 34.54 9.65 -30.80
N LEU A 18 34.36 10.79 -30.11
CA LEU A 18 33.82 10.83 -28.77
C LEU A 18 32.33 10.49 -28.80
N PHE A 19 31.99 9.26 -28.44
CA PHE A 19 30.59 8.89 -28.14
C PHE A 19 30.19 9.54 -26.82
N PHE A 20 29.40 10.62 -26.86
CA PHE A 20 28.68 11.12 -25.71
C PHE A 20 27.56 10.13 -25.37
N LEU A 21 27.79 9.27 -24.39
CA LEU A 21 26.71 8.54 -23.74
C LEU A 21 25.83 9.56 -23.00
N HIS A 22 24.70 9.89 -23.61
CA HIS A 22 23.60 10.56 -22.88
C HIS A 22 23.02 9.53 -21.92
N ALA A 23 23.37 9.65 -20.63
CA ALA A 23 22.63 8.97 -19.57
C ALA A 23 21.20 9.53 -19.58
N ALA A 24 20.20 8.67 -19.83
CA ALA A 24 18.81 9.04 -19.63
C ALA A 24 18.63 9.51 -18.17
N PRO A 25 17.84 10.57 -17.93
CA PRO A 25 17.57 10.99 -16.57
C PRO A 25 16.98 9.78 -15.81
N ALA A 26 17.57 9.46 -14.67
CA ALA A 26 17.02 8.45 -13.79
C ALA A 26 15.63 8.94 -13.38
N ASP A 27 14.57 8.19 -13.74
CA ASP A 27 13.21 8.45 -13.27
C ASP A 27 13.27 8.52 -11.75
N SER A 28 12.98 9.70 -11.20
CA SER A 28 12.96 9.86 -9.75
C SER A 28 11.85 8.96 -9.18
N GLU A 29 12.20 8.10 -8.22
CA GLU A 29 11.23 7.28 -7.49
C GLU A 29 10.01 8.12 -7.07
N PRO A 30 8.77 7.63 -7.29
CA PRO A 30 7.56 8.35 -6.91
C PRO A 30 7.58 8.74 -5.43
N LYS A 31 7.25 10.00 -5.14
CA LYS A 31 7.29 10.53 -3.77
C LYS A 31 6.18 9.93 -2.92
N TRP A 32 6.51 9.64 -1.67
CA TRP A 32 5.54 9.27 -0.66
C TRP A 32 4.67 10.46 -0.26
N ILE A 33 3.35 10.26 -0.27
CA ILE A 33 2.33 11.22 0.12
C ILE A 33 1.73 10.74 1.43
N SER A 34 1.62 11.62 2.42
CA SER A 34 1.00 11.27 3.70
C SER A 34 -0.52 11.12 3.55
N LEU A 35 -1.07 10.01 4.03
CA LEU A 35 -2.51 9.79 4.19
C LEU A 35 -3.03 10.31 5.53
N PHE A 36 -2.15 10.49 6.51
CA PHE A 36 -2.52 10.89 7.87
C PHE A 36 -1.56 11.95 8.41
N ASN A 37 -2.09 13.07 8.88
CA ASN A 37 -1.31 14.22 9.33
C ASN A 37 -0.76 14.08 10.76
N GLY A 38 -1.15 13.02 11.50
CA GLY A 38 -0.74 12.77 12.89
C GLY A 38 -1.38 13.66 13.95
N ARG A 39 -2.37 14.51 13.61
CA ARG A 39 -2.96 15.49 14.53
C ARG A 39 -4.47 15.35 14.68
N ASP A 40 -5.17 15.13 13.58
CA ASP A 40 -6.62 15.09 13.53
C ASP A 40 -7.12 14.26 12.33
N LEU A 41 -8.42 14.21 12.13
CA LEU A 41 -9.08 13.47 11.05
C LEU A 41 -9.23 14.28 9.74
N THR A 42 -8.50 15.37 9.57
CA THR A 42 -8.50 16.12 8.30
C THR A 42 -8.06 15.22 7.16
N GLY A 43 -8.85 15.18 6.08
CA GLY A 43 -8.63 14.27 4.95
C GLY A 43 -9.20 12.87 5.14
N TRP A 44 -10.02 12.67 6.20
CA TRP A 44 -10.70 11.42 6.48
C TRP A 44 -12.20 11.62 6.75
N GLN A 45 -13.03 10.68 6.30
CA GLN A 45 -14.48 10.68 6.44
C GLN A 45 -14.95 9.44 7.19
N VAL A 46 -15.58 9.64 8.35
CA VAL A 46 -16.12 8.56 9.19
C VAL A 46 -17.49 8.11 8.66
N ARG A 47 -17.70 6.79 8.62
CA ARG A 47 -18.98 6.16 8.32
C ARG A 47 -19.23 4.97 9.26
N GLY A 48 -20.48 4.80 9.64
CA GLY A 48 -20.90 3.73 10.55
C GLY A 48 -20.72 4.07 12.01
N LYS A 49 -20.61 3.04 12.86
CA LYS A 49 -20.74 3.16 14.33
C LYS A 49 -19.38 3.15 15.07
N ALA A 50 -18.29 2.87 14.38
CA ALA A 50 -16.96 2.92 14.98
C ALA A 50 -16.60 4.36 15.38
N THR A 51 -15.98 4.51 16.53
CA THR A 51 -15.47 5.79 17.03
C THR A 51 -14.00 5.92 16.67
N TRP A 52 -13.65 7.03 16.06
CA TRP A 52 -12.28 7.33 15.60
C TRP A 52 -11.73 8.55 16.33
N THR A 53 -10.53 8.44 16.86
CA THR A 53 -9.82 9.50 17.58
C THR A 53 -8.37 9.58 17.15
N VAL A 54 -7.75 10.73 17.39
CA VAL A 54 -6.31 10.93 17.19
C VAL A 54 -5.70 11.41 18.49
N GLN A 55 -4.67 10.73 18.95
CA GLN A 55 -3.88 11.12 20.11
C GLN A 55 -2.42 10.71 19.90
N ASP A 56 -1.48 11.59 20.22
CA ASP A 56 -0.03 11.36 20.17
C ASP A 56 0.47 10.80 18.84
N GLY A 57 -0.10 11.31 17.72
CA GLY A 57 0.26 10.85 16.37
C GLY A 57 -0.35 9.52 15.95
N VAL A 58 -1.26 8.97 16.75
CA VAL A 58 -1.91 7.67 16.50
C VAL A 58 -3.38 7.88 16.19
N LEU A 59 -3.82 7.35 15.02
CA LEU A 59 -5.22 7.21 14.67
C LEU A 59 -5.76 5.93 15.31
N THR A 60 -6.80 6.04 16.12
CA THR A 60 -7.37 4.93 16.87
C THR A 60 -8.86 4.75 16.54
N GLY A 61 -9.23 3.52 16.20
CA GLY A 61 -10.61 3.09 15.99
C GLY A 61 -11.05 2.06 17.02
N VAL A 62 -12.23 2.29 17.60
CA VAL A 62 -12.86 1.38 18.58
C VAL A 62 -14.36 1.24 18.32
N GLY A 63 -14.96 0.21 18.90
CA GLY A 63 -16.41 0.04 18.91
C GLY A 63 -16.93 -0.85 17.81
N GLY A 64 -18.14 -0.56 17.33
CA GLY A 64 -18.87 -1.42 16.40
C GLY A 64 -18.48 -1.23 14.93
N MET A 65 -19.26 -1.87 14.05
CA MET A 65 -19.06 -1.82 12.62
C MET A 65 -19.05 -0.38 12.08
N GLY A 66 -17.99 -0.03 11.36
CA GLY A 66 -17.85 1.26 10.71
C GLY A 66 -16.47 1.41 10.08
N HIS A 67 -16.34 2.40 9.24
CA HIS A 67 -15.11 2.63 8.47
C HIS A 67 -14.74 4.12 8.52
N ILE A 68 -13.45 4.39 8.34
CA ILE A 68 -12.97 5.74 8.06
C ILE A 68 -12.21 5.72 6.73
N TYR A 69 -12.61 6.58 5.80
CA TYR A 69 -12.11 6.63 4.42
C TYR A 69 -11.24 7.86 4.23
N THR A 70 -10.14 7.73 3.49
CA THR A 70 -9.34 8.88 3.07
C THR A 70 -10.06 9.68 1.98
N ASP A 71 -9.78 10.99 1.86
CA ASP A 71 -10.15 11.76 0.66
C ASP A 71 -9.30 11.35 -0.55
N ALA A 72 -8.08 10.86 -0.31
CA ALA A 72 -7.19 10.36 -1.35
C ALA A 72 -7.77 9.13 -2.06
N VAL A 73 -7.62 9.09 -3.38
CA VAL A 73 -8.03 7.99 -4.27
C VAL A 73 -6.81 7.53 -5.06
N ALA A 74 -6.63 6.22 -5.19
CA ALA A 74 -5.52 5.65 -5.94
C ALA A 74 -5.97 4.51 -6.88
N THR A 75 -5.25 4.34 -7.97
CA THR A 75 -5.42 3.26 -8.96
C THR A 75 -4.26 2.28 -8.90
N ASP A 76 -3.09 2.68 -9.37
CA ASP A 76 -1.85 1.93 -9.26
C ASP A 76 -0.98 2.60 -8.20
N PHE A 77 -0.67 1.88 -7.15
CA PHE A 77 -0.05 2.48 -5.98
C PHE A 77 0.78 1.50 -5.16
N GLU A 78 1.58 2.06 -4.30
CA GLU A 78 2.12 1.40 -3.12
C GLU A 78 1.69 2.19 -1.88
N ALA A 79 1.18 1.50 -0.86
CA ALA A 79 0.78 2.10 0.41
C ALA A 79 1.45 1.37 1.57
N LYS A 80 1.74 2.09 2.65
CA LYS A 80 2.36 1.52 3.85
C LYS A 80 1.90 2.26 5.10
N GLY A 81 2.05 1.58 6.23
CA GLY A 81 1.81 2.14 7.55
C GLY A 81 2.22 1.20 8.66
N MET A 82 2.18 1.72 9.87
CA MET A 82 2.30 0.90 11.08
C MET A 82 0.92 0.70 11.69
N PHE A 83 0.62 -0.53 12.08
CA PHE A 83 -0.66 -0.92 12.65
C PHE A 83 -0.45 -1.72 13.93
N ARG A 84 -1.42 -1.63 14.82
CA ARG A 84 -1.53 -2.46 16.01
C ARG A 84 -3.01 -2.78 16.25
N ILE A 85 -3.33 -4.05 16.42
CA ILE A 85 -4.68 -4.46 16.80
C ILE A 85 -4.64 -5.07 18.19
N THR A 86 -5.67 -4.79 19.00
CA THR A 86 -5.79 -5.32 20.36
C THR A 86 -7.21 -5.82 20.58
N ALA A 87 -7.33 -7.02 21.14
CA ALA A 87 -8.59 -7.59 21.58
C ALA A 87 -8.82 -7.30 23.07
N GLN A 88 -10.06 -6.96 23.43
CA GLN A 88 -10.53 -6.86 24.80
C GLN A 88 -11.60 -7.94 25.04
N GLY A 89 -11.17 -9.15 25.31
CA GLY A 89 -12.06 -10.28 25.64
C GLY A 89 -12.73 -10.98 24.46
N ALA A 90 -12.51 -10.56 23.22
CA ALA A 90 -13.02 -11.20 22.01
C ALA A 90 -11.96 -11.14 20.90
N THR A 91 -12.19 -11.85 19.79
CA THR A 91 -11.34 -11.72 18.60
C THR A 91 -11.39 -10.28 18.07
N ALA A 92 -10.24 -9.66 17.95
CA ALA A 92 -10.13 -8.37 17.29
C ALA A 92 -10.02 -8.56 15.78
N ASN A 93 -10.86 -7.86 15.04
CA ASN A 93 -10.90 -7.88 13.59
C ASN A 93 -10.94 -6.45 13.06
N SER A 94 -10.17 -6.18 12.03
CA SER A 94 -10.04 -4.92 11.32
C SER A 94 -9.49 -5.16 9.92
N GLY A 95 -9.33 -4.10 9.12
CA GLY A 95 -8.72 -4.19 7.81
C GLY A 95 -8.20 -2.85 7.33
N PHE A 96 -7.15 -2.89 6.51
CA PHE A 96 -6.70 -1.76 5.72
C PHE A 96 -7.21 -1.93 4.29
N TYR A 97 -8.23 -1.16 3.95
CA TYR A 97 -8.89 -1.21 2.64
C TYR A 97 -8.17 -0.34 1.62
N PHE A 98 -8.29 -0.75 0.35
CA PHE A 98 -7.76 0.00 -0.79
C PHE A 98 -8.63 -0.21 -2.03
N ARG A 99 -8.56 0.73 -2.97
CA ARG A 99 -9.48 0.80 -4.11
C ARG A 99 -10.94 0.66 -3.64
N ALA A 100 -11.22 1.26 -2.50
CA ALA A 100 -12.45 1.05 -1.75
C ALA A 100 -13.39 2.24 -1.89
N ASN A 101 -14.66 1.96 -2.15
CA ASN A 101 -15.70 2.97 -2.22
C ASN A 101 -16.80 2.65 -1.20
N PRO A 102 -17.33 3.66 -0.49
CA PRO A 102 -18.46 3.45 0.41
C PRO A 102 -19.64 2.82 -0.35
N PRO A 103 -20.33 1.84 0.21
CA PRO A 103 -21.54 1.30 -0.40
C PRO A 103 -22.65 2.35 -0.42
N THR A 104 -23.42 2.38 -1.51
CA THR A 104 -24.49 3.39 -1.73
C THR A 104 -25.79 3.00 -1.06
N ASP A 105 -26.04 1.72 -0.90
CA ASP A 105 -27.26 1.10 -0.39
C ASP A 105 -27.24 0.86 1.12
N ASN A 106 -26.07 0.73 1.72
CA ASN A 106 -25.87 0.57 3.15
C ASN A 106 -24.59 1.31 3.59
N PRO A 107 -24.69 2.56 4.08
CA PRO A 107 -23.52 3.35 4.48
C PRO A 107 -22.65 2.69 5.57
N ASP A 108 -23.23 1.79 6.37
CA ASP A 108 -22.55 1.05 7.43
C ASP A 108 -22.01 -0.31 6.94
N GLY A 109 -22.24 -0.65 5.67
CA GLY A 109 -21.82 -1.91 5.06
C GLY A 109 -20.33 -1.95 4.73
N PHE A 110 -19.90 -3.11 4.25
CA PHE A 110 -18.52 -3.30 3.80
C PHE A 110 -18.21 -2.45 2.57
N PRO A 111 -17.03 -1.81 2.52
CA PRO A 111 -16.57 -1.07 1.35
C PRO A 111 -16.56 -1.93 0.09
N ARG A 112 -16.95 -1.37 -1.04
CA ARG A 112 -16.77 -2.01 -2.36
C ARG A 112 -15.33 -1.80 -2.80
N GLY A 113 -14.47 -2.77 -2.51
CA GLY A 113 -13.01 -2.70 -2.70
C GLY A 113 -12.32 -3.92 -2.16
N TYR A 114 -11.02 -3.82 -1.98
CA TYR A 114 -10.19 -4.85 -1.37
C TYR A 114 -9.89 -4.51 0.08
N GLU A 115 -9.83 -5.53 0.91
CA GLU A 115 -9.39 -5.44 2.30
C GLU A 115 -8.13 -6.26 2.49
N ALA A 116 -7.07 -5.61 2.93
CA ALA A 116 -5.93 -6.28 3.54
C ALA A 116 -6.26 -6.51 5.01
N GLN A 117 -6.53 -7.76 5.36
CA GLN A 117 -7.01 -8.20 6.67
C GLN A 117 -6.03 -7.86 7.79
N ILE A 118 -6.57 -7.40 8.92
CA ILE A 118 -5.85 -7.20 10.19
C ILE A 118 -6.60 -7.96 11.28
N CYS A 119 -6.18 -9.21 11.52
CA CYS A 119 -6.77 -10.09 12.53
C CYS A 119 -5.70 -11.10 12.94
N ASN A 120 -5.41 -11.24 14.23
CA ASN A 120 -4.32 -12.09 14.69
C ASN A 120 -4.80 -13.42 15.29
N SER A 121 -6.01 -13.83 14.92
CA SER A 121 -6.62 -15.09 15.35
C SER A 121 -7.53 -15.68 14.27
N GLY A 122 -7.78 -16.96 14.34
CA GLY A 122 -8.61 -17.68 13.37
C GLY A 122 -7.89 -18.03 12.07
N ASP A 123 -8.67 -18.47 11.08
CA ASP A 123 -8.16 -19.04 9.82
C ASP A 123 -7.87 -17.97 8.75
N ALA A 124 -8.39 -16.77 8.95
CA ALA A 124 -8.21 -15.65 8.02
C ALA A 124 -7.53 -14.47 8.72
N PHE A 125 -6.24 -14.54 8.83
CA PHE A 125 -5.42 -13.66 9.64
C PHE A 125 -4.81 -12.49 8.82
N THR A 126 -4.06 -11.64 9.52
CA THR A 126 -3.36 -10.48 8.96
C THR A 126 -2.54 -10.85 7.72
N GLY A 127 -2.76 -10.10 6.66
CA GLY A 127 -2.16 -10.35 5.36
C GLY A 127 -3.06 -11.05 4.34
N TRP A 128 -4.20 -11.61 4.73
CA TRP A 128 -5.16 -12.12 3.76
C TRP A 128 -5.79 -10.98 2.96
N LEU A 129 -6.25 -11.30 1.75
CA LEU A 129 -7.02 -10.40 0.90
C LEU A 129 -8.49 -10.79 0.91
N TRP A 130 -9.36 -9.82 1.13
CA TRP A 130 -10.82 -9.97 1.09
C TRP A 130 -11.44 -9.03 0.08
N LYS A 131 -12.61 -9.43 -0.41
CA LYS A 131 -13.64 -8.58 -1.05
C LYS A 131 -14.90 -8.65 -0.18
N PRO A 132 -15.91 -7.79 -0.36
CA PRO A 132 -17.11 -7.83 0.46
C PRO A 132 -17.67 -9.24 0.65
N GLY A 133 -17.61 -9.74 1.90
CA GLY A 133 -18.11 -11.06 2.28
C GLY A 133 -17.36 -12.28 1.71
N LYS A 134 -16.18 -12.08 1.06
CA LYS A 134 -15.49 -13.18 0.36
C LYS A 134 -13.97 -13.14 0.56
N PRO A 135 -13.35 -14.19 1.15
CA PRO A 135 -11.89 -14.36 1.12
C PRO A 135 -11.43 -14.58 -0.32
N THR A 136 -10.37 -13.89 -0.73
CA THR A 136 -9.90 -13.85 -2.12
C THR A 136 -8.47 -14.35 -2.24
N GLY A 137 -7.55 -13.81 -1.43
CA GLY A 137 -6.16 -14.25 -1.38
C GLY A 137 -5.75 -14.64 0.03
N LYS A 138 -4.95 -15.71 0.17
CA LYS A 138 -4.49 -16.22 1.47
C LYS A 138 -3.07 -15.77 1.74
N ALA A 139 -2.81 -15.27 2.94
CA ALA A 139 -1.44 -15.09 3.41
C ALA A 139 -0.80 -16.44 3.72
N SER A 140 0.51 -16.53 3.46
CA SER A 140 1.28 -17.74 3.67
C SER A 140 1.49 -18.09 5.15
N GLU A 141 1.48 -17.07 6.02
CA GLU A 141 1.74 -17.22 7.46
C GLU A 141 1.26 -16.00 8.26
N LEU A 142 0.99 -16.21 9.55
CA LEU A 142 0.72 -15.15 10.52
C LEU A 142 2.03 -14.70 11.19
N LEU A 143 2.38 -13.42 11.01
CA LEU A 143 3.66 -12.85 11.47
C LEU A 143 3.54 -11.88 12.66
N VAL A 144 2.34 -11.66 13.17
CA VAL A 144 2.06 -10.62 14.16
C VAL A 144 1.16 -11.15 15.28
N LYS A 145 1.26 -10.52 16.46
CA LYS A 145 0.46 -10.85 17.64
C LYS A 145 -0.37 -9.64 18.07
N ASP A 146 -1.42 -9.90 18.81
CA ASP A 146 -2.22 -8.84 19.44
C ASP A 146 -1.35 -7.94 20.32
N GLY A 147 -1.58 -6.63 20.20
CA GLY A 147 -0.86 -5.62 20.97
C GLY A 147 0.52 -5.25 20.44
N GLU A 148 1.04 -5.93 19.43
CA GLU A 148 2.33 -5.59 18.80
C GLU A 148 2.13 -4.67 17.59
N TRP A 149 3.02 -3.66 17.45
CA TRP A 149 3.09 -2.86 16.23
C TRP A 149 3.74 -3.67 15.10
N PHE A 150 3.18 -3.57 13.91
CA PHE A 150 3.74 -4.19 12.71
C PHE A 150 3.73 -3.24 11.51
N ASN A 151 4.66 -3.43 10.60
CA ASN A 151 4.69 -2.78 9.31
C ASN A 151 3.75 -3.50 8.35
N TYR A 152 2.91 -2.74 7.67
CA TYR A 152 2.02 -3.26 6.63
C TYR A 152 2.26 -2.51 5.34
N ARG A 153 2.48 -3.23 4.25
CA ARG A 153 2.71 -2.64 2.93
C ARG A 153 1.86 -3.36 1.89
N ILE A 154 1.21 -2.59 1.04
CA ILE A 154 0.37 -3.06 -0.06
C ILE A 154 0.89 -2.44 -1.34
N ARG A 155 1.04 -3.24 -2.37
CA ARG A 155 1.29 -2.79 -3.74
C ARG A 155 0.21 -3.34 -4.65
N ALA A 156 -0.47 -2.47 -5.41
CA ALA A 156 -1.49 -2.84 -6.38
C ALA A 156 -1.19 -2.11 -7.70
N VAL A 157 -0.88 -2.87 -8.76
CA VAL A 157 -0.59 -2.36 -10.11
C VAL A 157 -1.37 -3.19 -11.11
N GLY A 158 -2.24 -2.55 -11.89
CA GLY A 158 -3.17 -3.27 -12.73
C GLY A 158 -4.01 -4.25 -11.91
N THR A 159 -3.93 -5.53 -12.23
CA THR A 159 -4.60 -6.62 -11.50
C THR A 159 -3.75 -7.22 -10.39
N HIS A 160 -2.44 -6.93 -10.38
CA HIS A 160 -1.48 -7.58 -9.49
C HIS A 160 -1.46 -6.93 -8.11
N ILE A 161 -1.78 -7.70 -7.09
CA ILE A 161 -1.88 -7.25 -5.68
C ILE A 161 -0.90 -8.04 -4.84
N GLN A 162 -0.10 -7.33 -4.05
CA GLN A 162 0.88 -7.90 -3.15
C GLN A 162 0.75 -7.29 -1.76
N ILE A 163 0.89 -8.11 -0.71
CA ILE A 163 0.84 -7.66 0.69
C ILE A 163 2.08 -8.16 1.43
N TRP A 164 2.74 -7.25 2.14
CA TRP A 164 3.86 -7.53 3.04
C TRP A 164 3.47 -7.22 4.48
N VAL A 165 3.89 -8.08 5.38
CA VAL A 165 3.82 -7.89 6.84
C VAL A 165 5.23 -7.97 7.39
N ASN A 166 5.68 -6.97 8.14
CA ASN A 166 7.05 -6.87 8.66
C ASN A 166 8.09 -7.13 7.55
N ASP A 167 7.92 -6.43 6.41
CA ASP A 167 8.77 -6.51 5.21
C ASP A 167 8.80 -7.87 4.50
N LYS A 168 8.08 -8.88 4.99
CA LYS A 168 7.96 -10.18 4.34
C LYS A 168 6.73 -10.20 3.43
N LEU A 169 6.91 -10.58 2.16
CA LEU A 169 5.81 -10.82 1.23
C LEU A 169 5.03 -12.05 1.68
N VAL A 170 3.77 -11.86 2.09
CA VAL A 170 2.92 -12.94 2.60
C VAL A 170 1.79 -13.30 1.65
N MET A 171 1.42 -12.41 0.72
CA MET A 171 0.32 -12.66 -0.21
C MET A 171 0.60 -12.01 -1.57
N THR A 172 0.31 -12.76 -2.62
CA THR A 172 0.27 -12.29 -4.02
C THR A 172 -1.01 -12.84 -4.66
N HIS A 173 -1.74 -11.98 -5.35
CA HIS A 173 -2.99 -12.35 -6.02
C HIS A 173 -3.27 -11.45 -7.21
N ASP A 174 -3.91 -11.98 -8.24
CA ASP A 174 -4.37 -11.23 -9.40
C ASP A 174 -5.88 -11.12 -9.40
N ASP A 175 -6.41 -9.88 -9.35
CA ASP A 175 -7.85 -9.62 -9.38
C ASP A 175 -8.13 -8.28 -10.06
N ALA A 176 -9.14 -8.25 -10.97
CA ALA A 176 -9.48 -7.11 -11.81
C ALA A 176 -10.75 -6.37 -11.39
N GLU A 177 -11.41 -6.79 -10.31
CA GLU A 177 -12.76 -6.31 -9.97
C GLU A 177 -12.77 -4.84 -9.57
N TYR A 178 -11.86 -4.44 -8.66
CA TYR A 178 -11.77 -3.05 -8.22
C TYR A 178 -10.48 -2.41 -8.72
N LYS A 179 -10.62 -1.30 -9.45
CA LYS A 179 -9.48 -0.65 -10.12
C LYS A 179 -9.02 0.61 -9.41
N THR A 180 -9.93 1.33 -8.75
CA THR A 180 -9.66 2.63 -8.12
C THR A 180 -10.59 2.86 -6.95
N GLY A 181 -10.17 3.69 -6.00
CA GLY A 181 -10.95 4.07 -4.83
C GLY A 181 -10.07 4.57 -3.71
N HIS A 182 -10.71 4.84 -2.59
CA HIS A 182 -10.10 5.35 -1.36
C HIS A 182 -9.28 4.27 -0.64
N PHE A 183 -8.46 4.72 0.30
CA PHE A 183 -8.00 3.89 1.39
C PHE A 183 -8.99 4.00 2.55
N ALA A 184 -9.14 2.94 3.35
CA ALA A 184 -9.99 3.00 4.52
C ALA A 184 -9.49 2.07 5.64
N LEU A 185 -9.92 2.35 6.87
CA LEU A 185 -9.72 1.47 8.02
C LEU A 185 -11.08 1.03 8.55
N GLN A 186 -11.12 -0.18 9.13
CA GLN A 186 -12.33 -0.79 9.66
C GLN A 186 -12.33 -0.84 11.19
N GLY A 187 -13.44 -0.42 11.81
CA GLY A 187 -13.90 -0.90 13.10
C GLY A 187 -14.87 -2.05 12.84
N HIS A 188 -14.53 -3.27 13.24
CA HIS A 188 -15.34 -4.44 12.89
C HIS A 188 -16.31 -4.83 14.00
N ASN A 189 -15.85 -5.02 15.22
CA ASN A 189 -16.66 -5.57 16.32
C ASN A 189 -16.38 -4.86 17.65
N PRO A 190 -17.34 -4.86 18.57
CA PRO A 190 -17.09 -4.40 19.94
C PRO A 190 -15.93 -5.16 20.59
N GLY A 191 -15.15 -4.48 21.42
CA GLY A 191 -13.99 -5.04 22.11
C GLY A 191 -12.72 -5.11 21.28
N MET A 192 -12.74 -4.65 20.02
CA MET A 192 -11.51 -4.44 19.23
C MET A 192 -10.99 -3.01 19.39
N LYS A 193 -9.70 -2.84 19.28
CA LYS A 193 -9.04 -1.56 19.07
C LYS A 193 -8.02 -1.70 17.95
N ILE A 194 -8.19 -0.89 16.90
CA ILE A 194 -7.18 -0.71 15.84
C ILE A 194 -6.47 0.61 16.02
N GLU A 195 -5.17 0.60 15.88
CA GLU A 195 -4.31 1.78 15.95
C GLU A 195 -3.45 1.82 14.69
N ALA A 196 -3.30 3.03 14.12
CA ALA A 196 -2.54 3.23 12.90
C ALA A 196 -1.73 4.53 12.98
N LYS A 197 -0.53 4.53 12.41
CA LYS A 197 0.35 5.70 12.27
C LYS A 197 1.26 5.56 11.05
N GLU A 198 1.91 6.66 10.67
CA GLU A 198 2.86 6.67 9.56
C GLU A 198 2.24 6.11 8.28
N LEU A 199 1.01 6.54 7.98
CA LEU A 199 0.26 6.11 6.81
C LEU A 199 0.68 6.94 5.59
N PHE A 200 1.20 6.27 4.59
CA PHE A 200 1.67 6.88 3.34
C PHE A 200 1.23 6.06 2.13
N TYR A 201 1.11 6.73 1.00
CA TYR A 201 1.03 6.07 -0.30
C TYR A 201 1.90 6.80 -1.32
N ARG A 202 2.20 6.14 -2.42
CA ARG A 202 2.77 6.73 -3.63
C ARG A 202 2.05 6.17 -4.85
N GLU A 203 1.79 7.02 -5.81
CA GLU A 203 1.27 6.58 -7.10
C GLU A 203 2.41 5.93 -7.89
N LEU A 204 2.09 4.80 -8.52
CA LEU A 204 3.00 4.12 -9.41
C LEU A 204 2.54 4.46 -10.82
N GLY A 205 3.31 5.25 -11.56
CA GLY A 205 3.03 5.59 -12.95
C GLY A 205 2.81 4.34 -13.81
N LYS A 206 2.00 4.53 -14.85
CA LYS A 206 1.81 3.52 -15.91
C LYS A 206 3.11 3.30 -16.68
#